data_21399b7148eeeecc903b3c483e479d46
#
_entry.id   21399b7148eeeecc903b3c483e479d46
#
_cell.length_a   1.000
_cell.length_b   1.000
_cell.length_c   1.000
_cell.angle_alpha   90.00
_cell.angle_beta   90.00
_cell.angle_gamma   90.00
#
_symmetry.space_group_name_H-M   'P 1'
#
loop_
_entity.id
_entity.type
_entity.pdbx_description
1 polymer ?
#
loop_
_entity_poly.entity_id
_entity_poly.type
_entity_poly.pdbx_seq_one_letter_code
_entity_poly.pdbx_strand_id
1 'polypeptide(L)'
;MGDKPKVTLNIRYSGGIMSQIFLLPEEEFRQLLLAKLPPVIARKDVERQLGGIITTKTLANADSSGTGPMGAFQVGRTIVYPTESLVGWLIGTMGVARLKKNIKEL
;
A
#
# COMPACT_ATOMS: atom_id res chain seq x y z
N MET A 1 20.00 17.15 18.81
CA MET A 1 19.54 16.82 18.54
C MET A 1 19.22 16.47 18.26
N GLY A 2 19.28 16.39 18.22
CA GLY A 2 18.67 15.94 17.63
C GLY A 2 18.41 15.61 17.16
N ASP A 3 18.48 15.58 17.10
CA ASP A 3 18.00 15.11 16.48
C ASP A 3 17.90 14.51 16.10
N LYS A 4 18.06 14.35 15.97
CA LYS A 4 17.72 13.69 15.39
C LYS A 4 17.56 13.28 14.76
N PRO A 5 17.98 13.13 14.72
CA PRO A 5 17.66 12.71 13.83
C PRO A 5 17.37 12.48 13.57
N LYS A 6 17.32 12.72 13.48
CA LYS A 6 16.70 12.49 12.98
C LYS A 6 16.45 12.50 12.32
N VAL A 7 16.92 12.58 12.44
CA VAL A 7 16.39 12.66 11.61
C VAL A 7 15.97 13.09 11.48
N THR A 8 15.95 13.54 11.53
CA THR A 8 15.34 13.96 11.08
C THR A 8 15.36 14.57 10.77
N LEU A 9 15.51 14.94 10.65
CA LEU A 9 15.29 15.44 10.14
C LEU A 9 15.18 15.91 9.84
N ASN A 10 15.13 16.37 9.96
CA ASN A 10 14.75 16.79 9.49
C ASN A 10 14.74 17.21 9.01
N ILE A 11 14.81 17.46 8.72
CA ILE A 11 14.52 17.96 8.06
C ILE A 11 14.05 18.46 8.08
N ARG A 12 13.59 18.93 7.85
CA ARG A 12 12.89 19.45 7.55
C ARG A 12 12.71 20.06 6.89
N TYR A 13 12.41 20.61 6.30
CA TYR A 13 12.26 21.24 5.43
C TYR A 13 11.63 21.42 4.74
N SER A 14 10.91 22.18 4.89
CA SER A 14 10.52 21.70 3.60
C SER A 14 10.96 20.31 3.45
N GLY A 15 11.03 19.76 4.51
CA GLY A 15 11.46 18.40 4.56
C GLY A 15 10.56 17.44 3.83
N GLY A 16 9.28 17.80 3.60
CA GLY A 16 8.36 16.89 2.96
C GLY A 16 8.79 16.42 1.59
N ILE A 17 9.23 17.36 0.74
CA ILE A 17 9.64 16.99 -0.61
C ILE A 17 10.93 16.17 -0.58
N MET A 18 11.85 16.57 0.27
CA MET A 18 13.09 15.83 0.39
C MET A 18 12.85 14.42 0.88
N SER A 19 11.92 14.25 1.83
CA SER A 19 11.59 12.92 2.31
C SER A 19 11.10 12.02 1.19
N GLN A 20 10.25 12.54 0.31
CA GLN A 20 9.72 11.74 -0.78
C GLN A 20 10.78 11.32 -1.78
N ILE A 21 11.81 12.13 -1.96
CA ILE A 21 12.90 11.79 -2.88
C ILE A 21 13.63 10.55 -2.41
N PHE A 22 13.75 10.37 -1.10
CA PHE A 22 14.51 9.27 -0.53
C PHE A 22 13.68 8.04 -0.18
N LEU A 23 12.36 8.09 -0.36
CA LEU A 23 11.53 6.92 -0.10
C LEU A 23 11.63 5.94 -1.26
N LEU A 24 11.67 4.66 -0.93
CA LEU A 24 11.53 3.63 -1.94
C LEU A 24 10.12 3.70 -2.53
N PRO A 25 9.96 3.35 -3.82
CA PRO A 25 8.62 3.37 -4.43
C PRO A 25 7.59 2.57 -3.65
N GLU A 26 7.98 1.42 -3.14
CA GLU A 26 7.06 0.57 -2.37
C GLU A 26 6.60 1.28 -1.11
N GLU A 27 7.52 1.93 -0.41
CA GLU A 27 7.19 2.58 0.83
C GLU A 27 6.30 3.79 0.59
N GLU A 28 6.61 4.57 -0.44
CA GLU A 28 5.77 5.72 -0.76
C GLU A 28 4.37 5.28 -1.14
N PHE A 29 4.26 4.25 -1.98
CA PHE A 29 2.98 3.71 -2.40
C PHE A 29 2.17 3.24 -1.18
N ARG A 30 2.85 2.53 -0.27
CA ARG A 30 2.21 2.04 0.94
C ARG A 30 1.66 3.18 1.78
N GLN A 31 2.45 4.22 1.97
CA GLN A 31 2.01 5.36 2.77
C GLN A 31 0.84 6.08 2.13
N LEU A 32 0.85 6.23 0.81
CA LEU A 32 -0.25 6.89 0.13
C LEU A 32 -1.55 6.12 0.32
N LEU A 33 -1.49 4.80 0.23
CA LEU A 33 -2.69 4.00 0.43
C LEU A 33 -3.17 4.04 1.87
N LEU A 34 -2.26 3.84 2.82
CA LEU A 34 -2.64 3.78 4.22
C LEU A 34 -3.20 5.09 4.73
N ALA A 35 -2.80 6.21 4.14
CA ALA A 35 -3.28 7.52 4.57
C ALA A 35 -4.77 7.70 4.27
N LYS A 36 -5.33 6.97 3.32
CA LYS A 36 -6.70 7.18 2.87
C LYS A 36 -7.62 6.01 3.16
N LEU A 37 -7.08 4.83 3.41
CA LEU A 37 -7.90 3.64 3.56
C LEU A 37 -8.33 3.47 5.01
N PRO A 38 -9.51 2.87 5.24
CA PRO A 38 -9.93 2.55 6.59
C PRO A 38 -9.05 1.43 7.17
N PRO A 39 -9.09 1.21 8.49
CA PRO A 39 -8.21 0.21 9.12
C PRO A 39 -8.49 -1.22 8.69
N VAL A 40 -9.71 -1.52 8.25
CA VAL A 40 -10.07 -2.83 7.70
C VAL A 40 -10.93 -2.61 6.47
N ILE A 41 -10.83 -3.54 5.51
CA ILE A 41 -11.58 -3.42 4.26
C ILE A 41 -12.21 -4.75 3.94
N ALA A 42 -13.51 -4.75 3.67
CA ALA A 42 -14.21 -5.95 3.23
C ALA A 42 -13.76 -6.32 1.82
N ARG A 43 -13.62 -7.64 1.56
CA ARG A 43 -13.19 -8.12 0.26
C ARG A 43 -14.01 -7.50 -0.88
N LYS A 44 -15.30 -7.41 -0.69
CA LYS A 44 -16.19 -6.90 -1.73
C LYS A 44 -15.93 -5.42 -2.06
N ASP A 45 -15.27 -4.70 -1.17
CA ASP A 45 -14.99 -3.27 -1.36
C ASP A 45 -13.57 -3.00 -1.82
N VAL A 46 -12.69 -3.99 -1.83
CA VAL A 46 -11.28 -3.75 -2.10
C VAL A 46 -11.08 -3.15 -3.48
N GLU A 47 -11.74 -3.71 -4.48
CA GLU A 47 -11.55 -3.24 -5.85
C GLU A 47 -11.88 -1.75 -5.97
N ARG A 48 -12.99 -1.34 -5.38
CA ARG A 48 -13.42 0.06 -5.42
C ARG A 48 -12.47 0.94 -4.60
N GLN A 49 -12.14 0.51 -3.41
CA GLN A 49 -11.31 1.32 -2.51
C GLN A 49 -9.89 1.51 -3.05
N LEU A 50 -9.40 0.52 -3.77
CA LEU A 50 -8.05 0.59 -4.34
C LEU A 50 -8.06 1.06 -5.80
N GLY A 51 -9.17 1.61 -6.27
CA GLY A 51 -9.22 2.20 -7.60
C GLY A 51 -9.01 1.21 -8.73
N GLY A 52 -9.37 -0.05 -8.53
CA GLY A 52 -9.26 -1.05 -9.57
C GLY A 52 -7.89 -1.70 -9.71
N ILE A 53 -6.97 -1.41 -8.79
CA ILE A 53 -5.64 -2.01 -8.86
C ILE A 53 -5.70 -3.53 -8.76
N ILE A 54 -6.65 -4.03 -7.97
CA ILE A 54 -6.82 -5.47 -7.81
C ILE A 54 -8.32 -5.79 -7.78
N THR A 55 -8.68 -6.96 -8.28
CA THR A 55 -10.09 -7.34 -8.33
C THR A 55 -10.45 -8.21 -7.14
N THR A 56 -11.74 -8.21 -6.82
CA THR A 56 -12.28 -9.08 -5.78
C THR A 56 -12.01 -10.55 -6.11
N LYS A 57 -12.12 -10.90 -7.39
CA LYS A 57 -11.89 -12.28 -7.81
C LYS A 57 -10.45 -12.72 -7.56
N THR A 58 -9.49 -11.84 -7.83
CA THR A 58 -8.09 -12.17 -7.58
C THR A 58 -7.86 -12.46 -6.11
N LEU A 59 -8.46 -11.64 -5.23
CA LEU A 59 -8.33 -11.88 -3.79
C LEU A 59 -8.98 -13.18 -3.37
N ALA A 60 -10.18 -13.47 -3.89
CA ALA A 60 -10.87 -14.70 -3.54
C ALA A 60 -10.05 -15.91 -3.99
N ASN A 61 -9.45 -15.85 -5.17
CA ASN A 61 -8.63 -16.94 -5.67
C ASN A 61 -7.37 -17.12 -4.83
N ALA A 62 -6.74 -16.02 -4.44
CA ALA A 62 -5.55 -16.09 -3.59
C ALA A 62 -5.89 -16.73 -2.25
N ASP A 63 -7.00 -16.33 -1.65
CA ASP A 63 -7.41 -16.90 -0.36
C ASP A 63 -7.71 -18.38 -0.50
N SER A 64 -8.37 -18.78 -1.58
CA SER A 64 -8.64 -20.18 -1.82
C SER A 64 -7.37 -21.01 -1.97
N SER A 65 -6.34 -20.40 -2.52
CA SER A 65 -5.04 -21.07 -2.71
C SER A 65 -4.15 -20.98 -1.49
N GLY A 66 -4.58 -20.27 -0.45
CA GLY A 66 -3.76 -20.10 0.74
C GLY A 66 -2.65 -19.09 0.59
N THR A 67 -2.73 -18.24 -0.43
CA THR A 67 -1.66 -17.27 -0.71
C THR A 67 -2.14 -15.83 -0.60
N GLY A 68 -3.31 -15.62 0.02
CA GLY A 68 -3.86 -14.28 0.18
C GLY A 68 -3.23 -13.52 1.35
N PRO A 69 -3.75 -12.33 1.62
CA PRO A 69 -3.25 -11.53 2.75
C PRO A 69 -3.47 -12.27 4.06
N MET A 70 -2.53 -12.12 4.97
CA MET A 70 -2.60 -12.79 6.26
C MET A 70 -3.55 -12.04 7.20
N GLY A 71 -4.13 -12.79 8.13
CA GLY A 71 -4.93 -12.19 9.18
C GLY A 71 -6.31 -11.75 8.77
N ALA A 72 -6.84 -12.32 7.69
CA ALA A 72 -8.21 -12.00 7.28
C ALA A 72 -9.21 -12.47 8.34
N PHE A 73 -10.27 -11.70 8.48
CA PHE A 73 -11.38 -12.05 9.39
C PHE A 73 -12.59 -12.47 8.58
N GLN A 74 -13.38 -13.33 9.19
CA GLN A 74 -14.70 -13.61 8.64
C GLN A 74 -15.72 -13.01 9.61
N VAL A 75 -16.44 -12.00 9.13
CA VAL A 75 -17.44 -11.29 9.91
C VAL A 75 -18.80 -11.64 9.31
N GLY A 76 -19.50 -12.61 9.95
CA GLY A 76 -20.65 -13.19 9.32
C GLY A 76 -20.24 -13.93 8.06
N ARG A 77 -20.74 -13.48 6.91
CA ARG A 77 -20.38 -14.06 5.62
C ARG A 77 -19.38 -13.19 4.86
N THR A 78 -18.93 -12.12 5.48
CA THR A 78 -18.05 -11.15 4.81
C THR A 78 -16.61 -11.42 5.21
N ILE A 79 -15.74 -11.49 4.22
CA ILE A 79 -14.30 -11.59 4.48
C ILE A 79 -13.75 -10.17 4.54
N VAL A 80 -12.97 -9.89 5.58
CA VAL A 80 -12.45 -8.56 5.86
C VAL A 80 -10.95 -8.67 6.10
N TYR A 81 -10.19 -7.74 5.54
CA TYR A 81 -8.73 -7.74 5.68
C TYR A 81 -8.28 -6.57 6.54
N PRO A 82 -7.31 -6.80 7.43
CA PRO A 82 -6.58 -5.65 7.98
C PRO A 82 -5.91 -4.91 6.83
N THR A 83 -6.09 -3.61 6.79
CA THR A 83 -5.61 -2.82 5.64
C THR A 83 -4.11 -2.92 5.46
N GLU A 84 -3.35 -2.88 6.57
CA GLU A 84 -1.89 -3.00 6.46
C GLU A 84 -1.48 -4.33 5.85
N SER A 85 -2.13 -5.41 6.25
CA SER A 85 -1.84 -6.72 5.70
C SER A 85 -2.17 -6.78 4.21
N LEU A 86 -3.31 -6.23 3.84
CA LEU A 86 -3.73 -6.21 2.44
C LEU A 86 -2.74 -5.42 1.58
N VAL A 87 -2.35 -4.25 2.04
CA VAL A 87 -1.42 -3.41 1.29
C VAL A 87 -0.05 -4.09 1.18
N GLY A 88 0.43 -4.66 2.28
CA GLY A 88 1.71 -5.38 2.24
C GLY A 88 1.68 -6.56 1.29
N TRP A 89 0.58 -7.31 1.30
CA TRP A 89 0.39 -8.44 0.40
C TRP A 89 0.37 -7.97 -1.07
N LEU A 90 -0.33 -6.87 -1.33
CA LEU A 90 -0.42 -6.32 -2.67
C LEU A 90 0.96 -5.94 -3.20
N ILE A 91 1.73 -5.24 -2.40
CA ILE A 91 3.08 -4.83 -2.78
C ILE A 91 3.97 -6.04 -3.03
N GLY A 92 3.90 -7.03 -2.14
CA GLY A 92 4.74 -8.21 -2.28
C GLY A 92 4.36 -9.09 -3.46
N THR A 93 3.07 -9.07 -3.84
CA THR A 93 2.58 -9.93 -4.90
C THR A 93 2.77 -9.30 -6.27
N MET A 94 2.47 -8.01 -6.40
CA MET A 94 2.48 -7.33 -7.69
C MET A 94 3.76 -6.55 -7.94
N GLY A 95 4.42 -6.13 -6.86
CA GLY A 95 5.59 -5.27 -7.01
C GLY A 95 5.18 -3.84 -7.27
N VAL A 96 6.04 -2.91 -6.87
CA VAL A 96 5.81 -1.48 -7.10
C VAL A 96 7.14 -0.88 -7.52
N ALA A 97 7.12 -0.14 -8.61
CA ALA A 97 8.31 0.53 -9.10
C ALA A 97 7.89 1.87 -9.69
N ARG A 98 8.82 2.80 -9.69
CA ARG A 98 8.59 4.06 -10.36
C ARG A 98 8.42 3.82 -11.85
N LEU A 99 7.44 4.48 -12.44
CA LEU A 99 7.31 4.43 -13.89
C LEU A 99 8.48 5.18 -14.51
N LYS A 100 9.21 4.50 -15.38
CA LYS A 100 10.29 5.15 -16.10
C LYS A 100 9.70 5.97 -17.24
N LYS A 101 10.12 7.22 -17.32
CA LYS A 101 9.67 8.07 -18.40
C LYS A 101 10.68 8.05 -19.53
N ASN A 102 10.17 7.92 -20.73
CA ASN A 102 11.00 8.00 -21.93
C ASN A 102 11.25 9.48 -22.21
N ILE A 103 12.52 9.83 -22.36
CA ILE A 103 12.88 11.23 -22.60
C ILE A 103 12.20 11.76 -23.85
N LYS A 104 12.01 10.91 -24.85
CA LYS A 104 11.36 11.35 -26.08
C LYS A 104 9.94 11.80 -25.88
N GLU A 105 9.34 11.37 -24.79
CA GLU A 105 7.94 11.72 -24.51
C GLU A 105 7.82 13.03 -23.77
N LEU A 106 8.92 13.60 -23.38
CA LEU A 106 8.90 14.87 -22.68
C LEU A 106 8.81 16.02 -23.66
#